data_637ba0bb54fdbbc3acfdc43bd0c44e08
#
_entry.id   637ba0bb54fdbbc3acfdc43bd0c44e08
#
_cell.length_a   1.000
_cell.length_b   1.000
_cell.length_c   1.000
_cell.angle_alpha   90.00
_cell.angle_beta   90.00
_cell.angle_gamma   90.00
#
_symmetry.space_group_name_H-M   'P 1'
#
loop_
_entity.id
_entity.type
_entity.pdbx_description
1 polymer ?
#
loop_
_entity_poly.entity_id
_entity_poly.type
_entity_poly.pdbx_seq_one_letter_code
_entity_poly.pdbx_strand_id
1 'polypeptide(L)'
;VLEDDFQFSNQFLEKTHSSSVDQFIKTNEDADFIYFLGAIPILKIPILKHHRNIASLGTHAVIYSSKMQHNLIKNRENAHDWDLYLIRFNDKRYMYYMPLCYQTFPDTENSQCWGNTVEVLGISLSFFRSFEKNILHYLELDVKVEPGYTIVYQISTILTVFICLLIVYILYMTCVQTKRILMNKKF
;
A
#
# COMPACT_ATOMS: atom_id res chain seq x y z
N VAL A 1 -0.41 -5.71 15.35
CA VAL A 1 1.03 -6.00 15.31
C VAL A 1 1.75 -4.68 15.11
N LEU A 2 2.79 -4.45 15.89
CA LEU A 2 3.67 -3.29 15.80
C LEU A 2 5.10 -3.84 15.73
N GLU A 3 5.91 -3.27 14.85
CA GLU A 3 7.35 -3.53 14.81
C GLU A 3 8.05 -2.68 15.89
N ASP A 4 9.28 -2.99 16.23
CA ASP A 4 10.00 -2.37 17.34
C ASP A 4 10.49 -0.92 17.05
N ASP A 5 10.54 -0.55 15.77
CA ASP A 5 10.99 0.75 15.27
C ASP A 5 9.84 1.68 14.81
N PHE A 6 8.58 1.31 15.11
CA PHE A 6 7.45 2.17 14.78
C PHE A 6 7.33 3.40 15.69
N GLN A 7 6.73 4.45 15.16
CA GLN A 7 6.42 5.67 15.89
C GLN A 7 4.98 6.10 15.59
N PHE A 8 4.19 6.45 16.62
CA PHE A 8 2.89 7.06 16.38
C PHE A 8 3.04 8.50 15.91
N SER A 9 2.23 8.89 14.94
CA SER A 9 2.09 10.28 14.57
C SER A 9 1.32 11.07 15.64
N ASN A 10 1.54 12.37 15.72
CA ASN A 10 0.75 13.23 16.61
C ASN A 10 -0.74 13.19 16.26
N GLN A 11 -1.08 13.03 14.98
CA GLN A 11 -2.46 12.90 14.51
C GLN A 11 -3.17 11.66 15.09
N PHE A 12 -2.46 10.57 15.34
CA PHE A 12 -3.06 9.39 15.96
C PHE A 12 -3.57 9.67 17.38
N LEU A 13 -2.92 10.57 18.11
CA LEU A 13 -3.32 10.98 19.47
C LEU A 13 -4.61 11.85 19.47
N GLU A 14 -4.97 12.42 18.34
CA GLU A 14 -6.23 13.14 18.20
C GLU A 14 -7.42 12.18 18.19
N LYS A 15 -8.40 12.42 19.09
CA LYS A 15 -9.59 11.55 19.20
C LYS A 15 -10.36 11.38 17.89
N THR A 16 -10.35 12.37 17.02
CA THR A 16 -11.04 12.33 15.73
C THR A 16 -10.49 11.27 14.80
N HIS A 17 -9.18 11.04 14.82
CA HIS A 17 -8.51 10.05 13.97
C HIS A 17 -8.59 8.65 14.59
N SER A 18 -8.23 8.50 15.85
CA SER A 18 -8.31 7.21 16.55
C SER A 18 -9.74 6.68 16.60
N SER A 19 -10.74 7.52 16.92
CA SER A 19 -12.15 7.11 16.91
C SER A 19 -12.64 6.70 15.52
N SER A 20 -12.12 7.31 14.43
CA SER A 20 -12.47 6.91 13.07
C SER A 20 -11.96 5.51 12.75
N VAL A 21 -10.74 5.18 13.19
CA VAL A 21 -10.17 3.83 13.04
C VAL A 21 -10.96 2.82 13.87
N ASP A 22 -11.27 3.13 15.13
CA ASP A 22 -12.08 2.28 16.00
C ASP A 22 -13.47 2.01 15.42
N GLN A 23 -14.10 3.03 14.83
CA GLN A 23 -15.37 2.88 14.15
C GLN A 23 -15.27 1.94 12.95
N PHE A 24 -14.20 2.08 12.13
CA PHE A 24 -13.96 1.17 11.01
C PHE A 24 -13.83 -0.28 11.49
N ILE A 25 -13.03 -0.51 12.53
CA ILE A 25 -12.81 -1.86 13.10
C ILE A 25 -14.14 -2.45 13.59
N LYS A 26 -14.91 -1.69 14.37
CA LYS A 26 -16.21 -2.15 14.90
C LYS A 26 -17.23 -2.45 13.79
N THR A 27 -17.29 -1.60 12.78
CA THR A 27 -18.22 -1.80 11.66
C THR A 27 -17.87 -3.02 10.81
N ASN A 28 -16.59 -3.42 10.81
CA ASN A 28 -16.08 -4.54 10.02
C ASN A 28 -15.62 -5.73 10.88
N GLU A 29 -16.07 -5.84 12.14
CA GLU A 29 -15.58 -6.87 13.09
C GLU A 29 -15.74 -8.31 12.55
N ASP A 30 -16.80 -8.55 11.77
CA ASP A 30 -17.08 -9.83 11.14
C ASP A 30 -16.41 -10.02 9.78
N ALA A 31 -15.73 -9.00 9.26
CA ALA A 31 -15.07 -9.05 7.97
C ALA A 31 -13.61 -9.54 8.08
N ASP A 32 -13.12 -10.04 6.95
CA ASP A 32 -11.72 -10.34 6.74
C ASP A 32 -11.00 -9.07 6.29
N PHE A 33 -10.13 -8.49 7.11
CA PHE A 33 -9.38 -7.29 6.71
C PHE A 33 -7.98 -7.21 7.32
N ILE A 34 -7.14 -6.45 6.62
CA ILE A 34 -5.82 -5.97 7.03
C ILE A 34 -5.89 -4.44 7.01
N TYR A 35 -5.64 -3.79 8.13
CA TYR A 35 -5.70 -2.34 8.24
C TYR A 35 -4.34 -1.76 8.61
N PHE A 36 -3.78 -0.94 7.74
CA PHE A 36 -2.49 -0.30 7.91
C PHE A 36 -2.67 1.06 8.60
N LEU A 37 -2.10 1.22 9.78
CA LEU A 37 -1.95 2.51 10.46
C LEU A 37 -0.78 3.31 9.87
N GLY A 38 0.25 2.58 9.39
CA GLY A 38 1.40 3.12 8.70
C GLY A 38 1.93 2.12 7.68
N ALA A 39 2.29 2.63 6.52
CA ALA A 39 2.93 1.91 5.42
C ALA A 39 3.46 2.93 4.43
N ILE A 40 4.28 2.53 3.47
CA ILE A 40 4.65 3.32 2.30
C ILE A 40 3.71 2.93 1.16
N PRO A 41 2.63 3.69 0.89
CA PRO A 41 1.69 3.35 -0.15
C PRO A 41 2.30 3.60 -1.54
N ILE A 42 2.24 2.58 -2.40
CA ILE A 42 2.57 2.69 -3.82
C ILE A 42 1.29 3.03 -4.60
N LEU A 43 0.23 2.27 -4.35
CA LEU A 43 -1.05 2.42 -5.04
C LEU A 43 -2.20 2.24 -4.05
N LYS A 44 -3.07 3.24 -3.96
CA LYS A 44 -4.25 3.19 -3.09
C LYS A 44 -5.45 3.85 -3.73
N ILE A 45 -6.63 3.27 -3.58
CA ILE A 45 -7.87 3.86 -4.06
C ILE A 45 -8.44 4.74 -2.94
N PRO A 46 -8.56 6.07 -3.14
CA PRO A 46 -9.09 6.97 -2.13
C PRO A 46 -10.59 6.76 -1.95
N ILE A 47 -11.00 6.29 -0.76
CA ILE A 47 -12.40 6.10 -0.38
C ILE A 47 -12.59 6.75 0.99
N LEU A 48 -13.09 7.99 1.00
CA LEU A 48 -13.28 8.75 2.25
C LEU A 48 -12.02 8.75 3.13
N LYS A 49 -12.16 8.35 4.40
CA LYS A 49 -11.04 8.27 5.36
C LYS A 49 -10.30 6.93 5.34
N HIS A 50 -10.92 5.88 4.80
CA HIS A 50 -10.39 4.52 4.81
C HIS A 50 -10.14 4.05 3.38
N HIS A 51 -8.95 4.35 2.87
CA HIS A 51 -8.54 4.02 1.51
C HIS A 51 -8.35 2.52 1.32
N ARG A 52 -8.63 2.01 0.13
CA ARG A 52 -8.22 0.65 -0.25
C ARG A 52 -6.73 0.67 -0.56
N ASN A 53 -5.96 -0.14 0.15
CA ASN A 53 -4.53 -0.28 -0.07
C ASN A 53 -4.29 -1.40 -1.09
N ILE A 54 -3.98 -1.04 -2.32
CA ILE A 54 -3.71 -2.00 -3.39
C ILE A 54 -2.29 -2.54 -3.30
N ALA A 55 -1.31 -1.64 -3.13
CA ALA A 55 0.09 -1.99 -2.96
C ALA A 55 0.78 -1.00 -2.03
N SER A 56 1.52 -1.53 -1.08
CA SER A 56 2.35 -0.75 -0.15
C SER A 56 3.54 -1.59 0.32
N LEU A 57 4.58 -0.93 0.78
CA LEU A 57 5.72 -1.49 1.47
C LEU A 57 5.62 -1.13 2.97
N GLY A 58 6.25 -1.95 3.79
CA GLY A 58 6.28 -1.78 5.25
C GLY A 58 5.00 -2.27 5.93
N THR A 59 5.21 -3.02 7.01
CA THR A 59 4.17 -3.60 7.85
C THR A 59 4.32 -3.17 9.30
N HIS A 60 4.97 -2.01 9.51
CA HIS A 60 5.40 -1.55 10.83
C HIS A 60 4.25 -1.28 11.82
N ALA A 61 3.02 -1.04 11.34
CA ALA A 61 1.86 -0.90 12.21
C ALA A 61 0.60 -1.38 11.51
N VAL A 62 0.16 -2.60 11.82
CA VAL A 62 -0.95 -3.27 11.12
C VAL A 62 -1.92 -3.90 12.10
N ILE A 63 -3.21 -3.71 11.83
CA ILE A 63 -4.32 -4.36 12.53
C ILE A 63 -4.88 -5.46 11.61
N TYR A 64 -4.95 -6.68 12.13
CA TYR A 64 -5.55 -7.82 11.45
C TYR A 64 -6.87 -8.18 12.13
N SER A 65 -7.94 -8.35 11.35
CA SER A 65 -9.17 -8.93 11.91
C SER A 65 -8.92 -10.37 12.38
N SER A 66 -9.73 -10.87 13.30
CA SER A 66 -9.59 -12.24 13.80
C SER A 66 -9.67 -13.28 12.69
N LYS A 67 -10.57 -13.10 11.73
CA LYS A 67 -10.67 -13.98 10.55
C LYS A 67 -9.40 -13.94 9.70
N MET A 68 -8.84 -12.75 9.48
CA MET A 68 -7.60 -12.60 8.73
C MET A 68 -6.43 -13.27 9.44
N GLN A 69 -6.31 -13.14 10.76
CA GLN A 69 -5.27 -13.83 11.53
C GLN A 69 -5.30 -15.35 11.31
N HIS A 70 -6.49 -15.96 11.38
CA HIS A 70 -6.66 -17.39 11.10
C HIS A 70 -6.24 -17.76 9.67
N ASN A 71 -6.60 -16.94 8.68
CA ASN A 71 -6.22 -17.16 7.29
C ASN A 71 -4.70 -17.07 7.09
N LEU A 72 -4.06 -16.10 7.69
CA LEU A 72 -2.60 -15.91 7.60
C LEU A 72 -1.85 -17.07 8.25
N ILE A 73 -2.25 -17.49 9.45
CA ILE A 73 -1.65 -18.63 10.17
C ILE A 73 -1.78 -19.92 9.38
N LYS A 74 -2.97 -20.18 8.80
CA LYS A 74 -3.24 -21.38 8.00
C LYS A 74 -2.34 -21.47 6.77
N ASN A 75 -1.98 -20.35 6.17
CA ASN A 75 -1.22 -20.27 4.93
C ASN A 75 0.22 -19.76 5.11
N ARG A 76 0.74 -19.77 6.34
CA ARG A 76 2.05 -19.18 6.71
C ARG A 76 3.23 -19.76 5.94
N GLU A 77 3.15 -21.00 5.49
CA GLU A 77 4.21 -21.69 4.74
C GLU A 77 4.55 -20.99 3.42
N ASN A 78 3.64 -20.15 2.92
CA ASN A 78 3.81 -19.37 1.69
C ASN A 78 4.39 -17.97 1.94
N ALA A 79 4.69 -17.61 3.18
CA ALA A 79 5.14 -16.28 3.56
C ALA A 79 6.67 -16.24 3.69
N HIS A 80 7.37 -16.17 2.55
CA HIS A 80 8.83 -15.97 2.53
C HIS A 80 9.21 -14.51 2.79
N ASP A 81 8.42 -13.57 2.26
CA ASP A 81 8.52 -12.15 2.49
C ASP A 81 7.12 -11.66 2.90
N TRP A 82 7.02 -11.06 4.09
CA TRP A 82 5.73 -10.73 4.68
C TRP A 82 5.01 -9.62 3.91
N ASP A 83 5.72 -8.60 3.49
CA ASP A 83 5.16 -7.49 2.73
C ASP A 83 4.58 -7.95 1.39
N LEU A 84 5.36 -8.75 0.65
CA LEU A 84 4.92 -9.32 -0.63
C LEU A 84 3.79 -10.33 -0.44
N TYR A 85 3.83 -11.12 0.64
CA TYR A 85 2.76 -12.07 0.95
C TYR A 85 1.42 -11.37 1.19
N LEU A 86 1.42 -10.26 1.90
CA LEU A 86 0.19 -9.51 2.18
C LEU A 86 -0.42 -8.87 0.93
N ILE A 87 0.34 -8.65 -0.15
CA ILE A 87 -0.20 -8.12 -1.42
C ILE A 87 -1.24 -9.07 -2.03
N ARG A 88 -1.18 -10.36 -1.74
CA ARG A 88 -2.17 -11.36 -2.23
C ARG A 88 -3.59 -11.10 -1.70
N PHE A 89 -3.73 -10.35 -0.64
CA PHE A 89 -5.02 -9.99 -0.02
C PHE A 89 -5.44 -8.55 -0.37
N ASN A 90 -5.11 -8.08 -1.58
CA ASN A 90 -5.34 -6.70 -2.01
C ASN A 90 -6.82 -6.25 -1.92
N ASP A 91 -7.76 -7.18 -2.02
CA ASP A 91 -9.19 -6.97 -1.85
C ASP A 91 -9.62 -6.77 -0.38
N LYS A 92 -8.74 -7.02 0.58
CA LYS A 92 -9.00 -6.96 2.03
C LYS A 92 -8.10 -5.97 2.77
N ARG A 93 -7.28 -5.23 2.04
CA ARG A 93 -6.33 -4.29 2.60
C ARG A 93 -6.89 -2.89 2.63
N TYR A 94 -6.78 -2.25 3.79
CA TYR A 94 -7.22 -0.88 4.03
C TYR A 94 -6.11 -0.08 4.70
N MET A 95 -6.17 1.24 4.55
CA MET A 95 -5.29 2.15 5.26
C MET A 95 -6.00 3.46 5.55
N TYR A 96 -5.53 4.18 6.55
CA TYR A 96 -6.03 5.52 6.80
C TYR A 96 -5.57 6.47 5.69
N TYR A 97 -6.31 7.54 5.42
CA TYR A 97 -6.02 8.47 4.34
C TYR A 97 -4.70 9.24 4.52
N MET A 98 -4.22 9.34 5.76
CA MET A 98 -2.93 9.91 6.16
C MET A 98 -2.15 8.90 7.00
N PRO A 99 -0.82 9.04 7.15
CA PRO A 99 -0.05 8.18 8.01
C PRO A 99 -0.39 8.44 9.49
N LEU A 100 -0.73 7.39 10.23
CA LEU A 100 -0.95 7.42 11.68
C LEU A 100 0.22 6.83 12.46
N CYS A 101 1.02 6.02 11.78
CA CYS A 101 2.28 5.47 12.29
C CYS A 101 3.37 5.64 11.24
N TYR A 102 4.59 5.76 11.73
CA TYR A 102 5.80 5.94 10.95
C TYR A 102 6.81 4.86 11.29
N GLN A 103 7.76 4.68 10.41
CA GLN A 103 9.00 3.95 10.61
C GLN A 103 10.12 4.74 9.92
N THR A 104 11.29 4.82 10.52
CA THR A 104 12.49 5.30 9.82
C THR A 104 13.17 4.12 9.13
N PHE A 105 13.85 4.38 8.03
CA PHE A 105 14.54 3.36 7.22
C PHE A 105 16.05 3.62 7.21
N PRO A 106 16.74 3.56 8.37
CA PRO A 106 18.18 3.68 8.40
C PRO A 106 18.85 2.53 7.66
N ASP A 107 20.06 2.74 7.19
CA ASP A 107 20.89 1.63 6.67
C ASP A 107 21.15 0.62 7.78
N THR A 108 20.55 -0.55 7.70
CA THR A 108 20.71 -1.66 8.62
C THR A 108 21.42 -2.84 7.95
N GLU A 109 21.97 -3.76 8.74
CA GLU A 109 22.53 -5.02 8.20
C GLU A 109 21.49 -5.83 7.43
N ASN A 110 20.22 -5.80 7.87
CA ASN A 110 19.10 -6.40 7.13
C ASN A 110 18.90 -5.76 5.75
N SER A 111 19.06 -4.45 5.62
CA SER A 111 18.93 -3.78 4.32
C SER A 111 19.98 -4.23 3.32
N GLN A 112 21.14 -4.71 3.77
CA GLN A 112 22.19 -5.27 2.92
C GLN A 112 21.83 -6.68 2.43
N CYS A 113 21.08 -7.46 3.21
CA CYS A 113 20.66 -8.82 2.86
C CYS A 113 19.46 -8.84 1.89
N TRP A 114 18.70 -7.78 1.79
CA TRP A 114 17.53 -7.66 0.89
C TRP A 114 17.89 -7.69 -0.61
N GLY A 115 19.17 -7.82 -0.97
CA GLY A 115 19.71 -7.59 -2.32
C GLY A 115 19.56 -8.72 -3.32
N ASN A 116 19.53 -9.97 -2.91
CA ASN A 116 20.08 -10.98 -3.82
C ASN A 116 19.10 -12.02 -4.40
N THR A 117 17.84 -12.13 -4.02
CA THR A 117 17.08 -13.35 -4.36
C THR A 117 15.56 -13.22 -4.63
N VAL A 118 14.99 -12.06 -4.87
CA VAL A 118 13.55 -12.04 -5.19
C VAL A 118 13.32 -11.73 -6.65
N GLU A 119 13.14 -12.79 -7.46
CA GLU A 119 12.56 -12.70 -8.79
C GLU A 119 11.03 -12.77 -8.67
N VAL A 120 10.34 -11.69 -8.98
CA VAL A 120 8.89 -11.70 -9.16
C VAL A 120 8.62 -11.55 -10.65
N LEU A 121 7.97 -12.55 -11.24
CA LEU A 121 7.64 -12.58 -12.69
C LEU A 121 8.86 -12.51 -13.63
N GLY A 122 10.02 -13.02 -13.21
CA GLY A 122 11.24 -13.01 -14.05
C GLY A 122 11.92 -11.64 -14.15
N ILE A 123 11.50 -10.67 -13.35
CA ILE A 123 12.12 -9.34 -13.28
C ILE A 123 13.02 -9.28 -12.04
N SER A 124 14.31 -8.99 -12.26
CA SER A 124 15.24 -8.77 -11.14
C SER A 124 14.80 -7.54 -10.34
N LEU A 125 14.46 -7.75 -9.07
CA LEU A 125 14.05 -6.68 -8.16
C LEU A 125 15.20 -5.75 -7.73
N SER A 126 16.43 -6.01 -8.14
CA SER A 126 17.58 -5.17 -7.81
C SER A 126 17.41 -3.71 -8.25
N PHE A 127 16.79 -3.49 -9.40
CA PHE A 127 16.47 -2.15 -9.90
C PHE A 127 15.44 -1.46 -9.00
N PHE A 128 14.38 -2.18 -8.60
CA PHE A 128 13.34 -1.60 -7.73
C PHE A 128 13.90 -1.23 -6.36
N ARG A 129 14.82 -1.99 -5.81
CA ARG A 129 15.46 -1.68 -4.52
C ARG A 129 16.39 -0.49 -4.58
N SER A 130 17.20 -0.39 -5.63
CA SER A 130 18.01 0.79 -5.82
C SER A 130 17.14 2.05 -5.98
N PHE A 131 16.04 1.92 -6.67
CA PHE A 131 15.04 2.98 -6.83
C PHE A 131 14.35 3.32 -5.51
N GLU A 132 13.93 2.31 -4.74
CA GLU A 132 13.34 2.47 -3.41
C GLU A 132 14.30 3.18 -2.46
N LYS A 133 15.54 2.70 -2.34
CA LYS A 133 16.58 3.31 -1.49
C LYS A 133 16.83 4.77 -1.87
N ASN A 134 16.90 5.07 -3.15
CA ASN A 134 17.10 6.44 -3.63
C ASN A 134 15.89 7.33 -3.31
N ILE A 135 14.67 6.82 -3.41
CA ILE A 135 13.46 7.58 -3.03
C ILE A 135 13.41 7.81 -1.53
N LEU A 136 13.67 6.80 -0.71
CA LEU A 136 13.67 6.92 0.74
C LEU A 136 14.70 7.95 1.20
N HIS A 137 15.90 7.92 0.62
CA HIS A 137 16.95 8.89 0.90
C HIS A 137 16.60 10.30 0.39
N TYR A 138 16.05 10.43 -0.81
CA TYR A 138 15.59 11.72 -1.35
C TYR A 138 14.49 12.36 -0.50
N LEU A 139 13.62 11.54 0.08
CA LEU A 139 12.55 11.96 0.99
C LEU A 139 13.02 12.07 2.45
N GLU A 140 14.31 11.83 2.71
CA GLU A 140 14.95 11.84 4.03
C GLU A 140 14.32 10.87 5.05
N LEU A 141 13.63 9.81 4.57
CA LEU A 141 12.95 8.82 5.42
C LEU A 141 13.94 7.90 6.17
N ASP A 142 15.20 7.94 5.83
CA ASP A 142 16.31 7.32 6.54
C ASP A 142 16.70 8.09 7.82
N VAL A 143 16.36 9.39 7.90
CA VAL A 143 16.74 10.29 9.00
C VAL A 143 15.53 10.77 9.78
N LYS A 144 14.44 11.15 9.10
CA LYS A 144 13.23 11.68 9.71
C LYS A 144 11.97 11.23 8.98
N VAL A 145 10.88 11.11 9.70
CA VAL A 145 9.62 10.60 9.17
C VAL A 145 8.84 11.63 8.35
N GLU A 146 8.86 12.89 8.75
CA GLU A 146 8.11 13.96 8.07
C GLU A 146 9.06 15.03 7.49
N PRO A 147 8.73 15.63 6.34
CA PRO A 147 7.46 15.51 5.59
C PRO A 147 7.39 14.33 4.60
N GLY A 148 8.37 13.44 4.59
CA GLY A 148 8.52 12.38 3.60
C GLY A 148 7.30 11.46 3.50
N TYR A 149 6.75 10.98 4.62
CA TYR A 149 5.54 10.15 4.64
C TYR A 149 4.31 10.85 4.06
N THR A 150 4.07 12.09 4.45
CA THR A 150 2.95 12.89 3.91
C THR A 150 3.09 13.04 2.39
N ILE A 151 4.29 13.30 1.88
CA ILE A 151 4.57 13.40 0.44
C ILE A 151 4.25 12.07 -0.27
N VAL A 152 4.72 10.94 0.26
CA VAL A 152 4.44 9.61 -0.31
C VAL A 152 2.95 9.33 -0.38
N TYR A 153 2.20 9.64 0.68
CA TYR A 153 0.75 9.47 0.71
C TYR A 153 0.03 10.31 -0.35
N GLN A 154 0.49 11.54 -0.57
CA GLN A 154 -0.05 12.43 -1.61
C GLN A 154 0.30 11.92 -3.03
N ILE A 155 1.56 11.57 -3.27
CA ILE A 155 2.02 11.04 -4.57
C ILE A 155 1.23 9.78 -4.92
N SER A 156 1.07 8.84 -3.99
CA SER A 156 0.30 7.62 -4.22
C SER A 156 -1.16 7.92 -4.60
N THR A 157 -1.77 8.94 -4.00
CA THR A 157 -3.14 9.37 -4.36
C THR A 157 -3.18 9.93 -5.78
N ILE A 158 -2.25 10.83 -6.13
CA ILE A 158 -2.16 11.44 -7.46
C ILE A 158 -1.93 10.35 -8.52
N LEU A 159 -0.99 9.44 -8.27
CA LEU A 159 -0.68 8.33 -9.18
C LEU A 159 -1.91 7.45 -9.43
N THR A 160 -2.67 7.12 -8.39
CA THR A 160 -3.88 6.32 -8.52
C THR A 160 -4.93 7.03 -9.38
N VAL A 161 -5.17 8.32 -9.13
CA VAL A 161 -6.11 9.11 -9.94
C VAL A 161 -5.67 9.15 -11.40
N PHE A 162 -4.38 9.38 -11.65
CA PHE A 162 -3.83 9.39 -13.00
C PHE A 162 -4.02 8.04 -13.71
N ILE A 163 -3.74 6.91 -13.05
CA ILE A 163 -3.96 5.57 -13.59
C ILE A 163 -5.44 5.33 -13.90
N CYS A 164 -6.34 5.73 -13.00
CA CYS A 164 -7.78 5.60 -13.26
C CYS A 164 -8.24 6.39 -14.49
N LEU A 165 -7.77 7.63 -14.64
CA LEU A 165 -8.06 8.46 -15.81
C LEU A 165 -7.50 7.84 -17.10
N LEU A 166 -6.29 7.29 -17.05
CA LEU A 166 -5.68 6.61 -18.19
C LEU A 166 -6.49 5.37 -18.61
N ILE A 167 -6.94 4.56 -17.65
CA ILE A 167 -7.79 3.39 -17.92
C ILE A 167 -9.10 3.83 -18.58
N VAL A 168 -9.76 4.84 -18.06
CA VAL A 168 -11.01 5.39 -18.64
C VAL A 168 -10.77 5.89 -20.08
N TYR A 169 -9.68 6.58 -20.31
CA TYR A 169 -9.28 7.04 -21.64
C TYR A 169 -9.07 5.88 -22.63
N ILE A 170 -8.32 4.84 -22.21
CA ILE A 170 -8.08 3.65 -23.05
C ILE A 170 -9.41 2.97 -23.40
N LEU A 171 -10.28 2.76 -22.42
CA LEU A 171 -11.61 2.14 -22.64
C LEU A 171 -12.46 2.98 -23.61
N TYR A 172 -12.45 4.30 -23.45
CA TYR A 172 -13.14 5.20 -24.38
C TYR A 172 -12.61 5.05 -25.81
N MET A 173 -11.28 5.10 -26.00
CA MET A 173 -10.65 4.96 -27.31
C MET A 173 -10.94 3.61 -27.97
N THR A 174 -10.92 2.54 -27.19
CA THR A 174 -11.28 1.19 -27.65
C THR A 174 -12.74 1.13 -28.11
N CYS A 175 -13.66 1.73 -27.36
CA CYS A 175 -15.07 1.79 -27.72
C CYS A 175 -15.31 2.56 -29.03
N VAL A 176 -14.63 3.72 -29.21
CA VAL A 176 -14.71 4.52 -30.43
C VAL A 176 -14.18 3.76 -31.65
N GLN A 177 -13.04 3.06 -31.52
CA GLN A 177 -12.47 2.27 -32.60
C GLN A 177 -13.41 1.10 -32.98
N THR A 178 -13.98 0.40 -32.01
CA THR A 178 -14.92 -0.70 -32.26
C THR A 178 -16.14 -0.20 -33.02
N LYS A 179 -16.71 0.94 -32.62
CA LYS A 179 -17.84 1.54 -33.37
C LYS A 179 -17.49 1.87 -34.82
N ARG A 180 -16.30 2.43 -35.09
CA ARG A 180 -15.85 2.72 -36.47
C ARG A 180 -15.72 1.46 -37.32
N ILE A 181 -15.16 0.39 -36.77
CA ILE A 181 -15.02 -0.89 -37.48
C ILE A 181 -16.40 -1.48 -37.81
N LEU A 182 -17.35 -1.45 -36.88
CA LEU A 182 -18.72 -1.96 -37.11
C LEU A 182 -19.48 -1.14 -38.15
N MET A 183 -19.30 0.17 -38.20
CA MET A 183 -19.91 1.00 -39.22
C MET A 183 -19.34 0.71 -40.62
N ASN A 184 -18.02 0.54 -40.74
CA ASN A 184 -17.37 0.24 -42.03
C ASN A 184 -17.68 -1.16 -42.59
N LYS A 185 -18.16 -2.10 -41.76
CA LYS A 185 -18.59 -3.43 -42.21
C LYS A 185 -20.05 -3.49 -42.72
N LYS A 186 -20.81 -2.40 -42.55
CA LYS A 186 -22.19 -2.33 -43.00
C LYS A 186 -22.38 -1.72 -44.42
N PHE A 187 -21.27 -1.35 -45.03
CA PHE A 187 -21.18 -0.95 -46.44
C PHE A 187 -20.33 -1.93 -47.21
#